data_e8b636ce45cc6a92d814ec0bb7d8a413
#
_entry.id   e8b636ce45cc6a92d814ec0bb7d8a413
#
_cell.length_a   1.000
_cell.length_b   1.000
_cell.length_c   1.000
_cell.angle_alpha   90.00
_cell.angle_beta   90.00
_cell.angle_gamma   90.00
#
_symmetry.space_group_name_H-M   'P 1'
#
loop_
_entity.id
_entity.type
_entity.pdbx_description
1 polymer ?
#
loop_
_entity_poly.entity_id
_entity_poly.type
_entity_poly.pdbx_seq_one_letter_code
_entity_poly.pdbx_strand_id
1 'polypeptide(L)'
;MNKFIVSLALLLSVGVFQSSFGQDRTDVRIENNVFSVSYNETLEQPNWVEYEVRNIEKKFDRGSMDFYVPKGVYTSNSDDYKNNVWDKGHMAPAAAFTDTKENLKTTFSYLNCSLQFDKLNRGAWRELEAQEREWAKRYGTIQVRIVLNFEPGHEVLPTGGHVPNGYWKYITFPNGDKECFYFPNSTPTKHWSEYEIQCQVKRR
;
A
#
# COMPACT_ATOMS: atom_id res chain seq x y z
N MET A 1 -60.16 -16.05 55.70
CA MET A 1 -59.34 -16.96 54.82
C MET A 1 -59.00 -16.23 53.54
N ASN A 2 -57.85 -15.60 53.55
CA ASN A 2 -57.37 -14.83 52.37
C ASN A 2 -56.47 -15.72 51.52
N LYS A 3 -56.85 -15.95 50.26
CA LYS A 3 -56.05 -16.65 49.29
C LYS A 3 -55.13 -15.64 48.59
N PHE A 4 -53.82 -15.74 48.81
CA PHE A 4 -52.82 -15.03 48.02
C PHE A 4 -52.59 -15.76 46.68
N ILE A 5 -52.89 -15.05 45.59
CA ILE A 5 -52.52 -15.50 44.23
C ILE A 5 -51.14 -14.93 43.96
N VAL A 6 -50.13 -15.81 43.81
CA VAL A 6 -48.80 -15.46 43.40
C VAL A 6 -48.76 -15.56 41.87
N SER A 7 -48.73 -14.41 41.19
CA SER A 7 -48.49 -14.36 39.76
C SER A 7 -46.99 -14.52 39.47
N LEU A 8 -46.63 -15.59 38.81
CA LEU A 8 -45.29 -15.85 38.34
C LEU A 8 -45.11 -15.17 36.95
N ALA A 9 -44.42 -14.04 36.90
CA ALA A 9 -44.07 -13.38 35.65
C ALA A 9 -42.85 -14.06 35.02
N LEU A 10 -43.08 -14.73 33.90
CA LEU A 10 -42.04 -15.34 33.11
C LEU A 10 -41.35 -14.26 32.24
N LEU A 11 -40.17 -13.79 32.63
CA LEU A 11 -39.32 -12.91 31.84
C LEU A 11 -38.67 -13.70 30.70
N LEU A 12 -39.24 -13.60 29.50
CA LEU A 12 -38.60 -14.02 28.25
C LEU A 12 -37.48 -13.02 27.91
N SER A 13 -36.23 -13.41 28.19
CA SER A 13 -35.08 -12.67 27.67
C SER A 13 -34.93 -12.97 26.16
N VAL A 14 -35.37 -12.02 25.34
CA VAL A 14 -35.07 -12.03 23.91
C VAL A 14 -33.60 -11.71 23.79
N GLY A 15 -32.77 -12.73 23.58
CA GLY A 15 -31.35 -12.55 23.21
C GLY A 15 -31.29 -11.87 21.87
N VAL A 16 -30.89 -10.60 21.86
CA VAL A 16 -30.53 -9.90 20.61
C VAL A 16 -29.24 -10.52 20.11
N PHE A 17 -29.35 -11.42 19.13
CA PHE A 17 -28.21 -11.82 18.34
C PHE A 17 -27.73 -10.58 17.55
N GLN A 18 -26.74 -9.85 18.07
CA GLN A 18 -25.97 -8.95 17.27
C GLN A 18 -25.13 -9.80 16.30
N SER A 19 -25.62 -9.92 15.07
CA SER A 19 -24.78 -10.36 13.96
C SER A 19 -23.69 -9.28 13.82
N SER A 20 -22.47 -9.58 14.29
CA SER A 20 -21.30 -8.82 13.90
C SER A 20 -21.14 -9.04 12.38
N PHE A 21 -21.65 -8.10 11.59
CA PHE A 21 -21.25 -8.00 10.20
C PHE A 21 -19.72 -7.87 10.22
N GLY A 22 -19.03 -8.87 9.66
CA GLY A 22 -17.58 -8.84 9.52
C GLY A 22 -17.20 -7.53 8.83
N GLN A 23 -16.31 -6.77 9.47
CA GLN A 23 -15.80 -5.53 8.89
C GLN A 23 -15.27 -5.87 7.50
N ASP A 24 -15.70 -5.13 6.48
CA ASP A 24 -15.13 -5.27 5.14
C ASP A 24 -13.63 -4.97 5.20
N ARG A 25 -12.82 -6.00 4.97
CA ARG A 25 -11.36 -5.94 5.07
C ARG A 25 -10.70 -5.62 3.73
N THR A 26 -11.47 -5.15 2.75
CA THR A 26 -10.96 -4.74 1.43
C THR A 26 -10.48 -3.29 1.40
N ASP A 27 -10.71 -2.49 2.44
CA ASP A 27 -10.25 -1.09 2.59
C ASP A 27 -9.81 -0.81 4.03
N VAL A 28 -8.75 -1.50 4.50
CA VAL A 28 -8.14 -1.25 5.81
C VAL A 28 -7.23 -0.04 5.70
N ARG A 29 -7.61 1.07 6.36
CA ARG A 29 -6.85 2.33 6.29
C ARG A 29 -5.90 2.47 7.47
N ILE A 30 -4.64 2.73 7.16
CA ILE A 30 -3.58 2.94 8.14
C ILE A 30 -2.76 4.15 7.73
N GLU A 31 -2.43 4.97 8.72
CA GLU A 31 -1.56 6.13 8.59
C GLU A 31 -0.42 6.03 9.60
N ASN A 32 0.78 6.37 9.17
CA ASN A 32 1.97 6.42 10.01
C ASN A 32 2.90 7.58 9.56
N ASN A 33 4.07 7.70 10.16
CA ASN A 33 5.02 8.80 9.89
C ASN A 33 5.63 8.79 8.47
N VAL A 34 5.42 7.73 7.68
CA VAL A 34 6.07 7.50 6.38
C VAL A 34 5.05 7.50 5.25
N PHE A 35 3.92 6.84 5.45
CA PHE A 35 2.90 6.69 4.43
C PHE A 35 1.49 6.52 5.02
N SER A 36 0.50 6.85 4.22
CA SER A 36 -0.89 6.42 4.38
C SER A 36 -1.19 5.32 3.37
N VAL A 37 -1.97 4.32 3.77
CA VAL A 37 -2.32 3.18 2.92
C VAL A 37 -3.78 2.79 3.08
N SER A 38 -4.43 2.41 1.98
CA SER A 38 -5.61 1.56 1.95
C SER A 38 -5.15 0.16 1.57
N TYR A 39 -5.31 -0.79 2.47
CA TYR A 39 -4.89 -2.17 2.25
C TYR A 39 -6.09 -3.10 2.06
N ASN A 40 -5.97 -4.02 1.12
CA ASN A 40 -6.98 -5.03 0.82
C ASN A 40 -6.50 -6.40 1.27
N GLU A 41 -7.06 -6.90 2.36
CA GLU A 41 -6.68 -8.20 2.92
C GLU A 41 -7.10 -9.39 2.03
N THR A 42 -8.11 -9.20 1.17
CA THR A 42 -8.53 -10.23 0.22
C THR A 42 -7.53 -10.37 -0.92
N LEU A 43 -6.94 -9.26 -1.37
CA LEU A 43 -5.91 -9.26 -2.40
C LEU A 43 -4.51 -9.49 -1.81
N GLU A 44 -4.35 -9.32 -0.50
CA GLU A 44 -3.06 -9.28 0.20
C GLU A 44 -2.12 -8.21 -0.39
N GLN A 45 -2.71 -7.10 -0.87
CA GLN A 45 -2.01 -6.00 -1.52
C GLN A 45 -2.61 -4.65 -1.11
N PRO A 46 -1.84 -3.55 -1.18
CA PRO A 46 -2.42 -2.22 -1.06
C PRO A 46 -3.39 -1.93 -2.23
N ASN A 47 -4.49 -1.23 -1.94
CA ASN A 47 -5.27 -0.57 -2.98
C ASN A 47 -4.51 0.66 -3.48
N TRP A 48 -3.96 1.43 -2.53
CA TRP A 48 -3.12 2.60 -2.79
C TRP A 48 -2.20 2.89 -1.60
N VAL A 49 -1.11 3.59 -1.89
CA VAL A 49 -0.17 4.16 -0.90
C VAL A 49 0.10 5.61 -1.24
N GLU A 50 0.09 6.49 -0.23
CA GLU A 50 0.47 7.91 -0.35
C GLU A 50 1.64 8.21 0.58
N TYR A 51 2.58 9.02 0.10
CA TYR A 51 3.74 9.44 0.87
C TYR A 51 4.29 10.80 0.39
N GLU A 52 5.12 11.41 1.23
CA GLU A 52 5.85 12.62 0.89
C GLU A 52 7.32 12.31 0.64
N VAL A 53 7.87 12.81 -0.45
CA VAL A 53 9.33 12.83 -0.66
C VAL A 53 9.85 14.22 -0.28
N ARG A 54 10.78 14.23 0.67
CA ARG A 54 11.41 15.45 1.18
C ARG A 54 12.89 15.46 0.85
N ASN A 55 13.49 16.64 0.76
CA ASN A 55 14.93 16.77 0.72
C ASN A 55 15.50 16.48 2.12
N ILE A 56 15.93 15.25 2.34
CA ILE A 56 16.50 14.79 3.61
C ILE A 56 17.97 14.46 3.45
N GLU A 57 18.72 14.60 4.54
CA GLU A 57 20.06 14.05 4.63
C GLU A 57 19.99 12.56 4.92
N LYS A 58 20.73 11.75 4.16
CA LYS A 58 20.83 10.32 4.41
C LYS A 58 21.64 10.08 5.67
N LYS A 59 21.05 9.47 6.70
CA LYS A 59 21.69 9.13 7.97
C LYS A 59 21.79 7.64 8.23
N PHE A 60 20.91 6.85 7.63
CA PHE A 60 20.83 5.42 7.87
C PHE A 60 20.82 4.62 6.56
N ASP A 61 21.42 3.43 6.61
CA ASP A 61 21.38 2.44 5.56
C ASP A 61 20.45 1.28 5.96
N ARG A 62 19.84 0.63 4.96
CA ARG A 62 18.95 -0.51 5.21
C ARG A 62 19.64 -1.68 5.90
N GLY A 63 20.95 -1.89 5.70
CA GLY A 63 21.67 -3.02 6.23
C GLY A 63 20.97 -4.34 5.91
N SER A 64 20.72 -5.14 6.93
CA SER A 64 19.99 -6.43 6.85
C SER A 64 18.47 -6.31 7.07
N MET A 65 17.88 -5.10 6.97
CA MET A 65 16.42 -4.96 7.11
C MET A 65 15.69 -5.73 6.04
N ASP A 66 14.69 -6.50 6.45
CA ASP A 66 13.75 -7.20 5.57
C ASP A 66 12.31 -6.86 5.97
N PHE A 67 11.36 -7.18 5.11
CA PHE A 67 9.95 -6.91 5.33
C PHE A 67 9.39 -7.68 6.53
N TYR A 68 8.48 -7.04 7.24
CA TYR A 68 7.78 -7.60 8.40
C TYR A 68 6.26 -7.53 8.23
N VAL A 69 5.58 -8.54 8.78
CA VAL A 69 4.12 -8.58 8.85
C VAL A 69 3.63 -7.62 9.95
N PRO A 70 2.77 -6.64 9.63
CA PRO A 70 2.20 -5.74 10.62
C PRO A 70 1.20 -6.47 11.52
N LYS A 71 0.98 -5.96 12.74
CA LYS A 71 -0.04 -6.52 13.64
C LYS A 71 -1.44 -6.08 13.21
N GLY A 72 -2.42 -7.00 13.28
CA GLY A 72 -3.84 -6.69 13.12
C GLY A 72 -4.33 -6.51 11.68
N VAL A 73 -3.46 -6.71 10.69
CA VAL A 73 -3.81 -6.72 9.28
C VAL A 73 -3.28 -8.00 8.65
N TYR A 74 -4.12 -8.69 7.91
CA TYR A 74 -3.69 -9.83 7.11
C TYR A 74 -3.03 -9.32 5.82
N THR A 75 -1.76 -9.64 5.61
CA THR A 75 -0.97 -9.14 4.49
C THR A 75 -0.27 -10.28 3.77
N SER A 76 0.24 -9.99 2.57
CA SER A 76 1.29 -10.81 1.98
C SER A 76 2.44 -11.00 2.97
N ASN A 77 3.23 -12.02 2.74
CA ASN A 77 4.35 -12.40 3.59
C ASN A 77 5.52 -12.93 2.74
N SER A 78 6.59 -13.42 3.38
CA SER A 78 7.79 -13.87 2.65
C SER A 78 7.54 -15.03 1.68
N ASP A 79 6.49 -15.83 1.88
CA ASP A 79 6.22 -17.01 1.07
C ASP A 79 5.70 -16.64 -0.33
N ASP A 80 5.01 -15.51 -0.45
CA ASP A 80 4.51 -14.97 -1.73
C ASP A 80 5.63 -14.58 -2.70
N TYR A 81 6.84 -14.40 -2.20
CA TYR A 81 8.00 -13.94 -2.98
C TYR A 81 9.06 -15.04 -3.20
N LYS A 82 8.76 -16.30 -2.84
CA LYS A 82 9.68 -17.41 -3.02
C LYS A 82 9.49 -18.10 -4.36
N ASN A 83 10.60 -18.41 -5.03
CA ASN A 83 10.64 -19.22 -6.24
C ASN A 83 9.79 -18.69 -7.40
N ASN A 84 9.68 -17.37 -7.53
CA ASN A 84 8.96 -16.69 -8.60
C ASN A 84 9.72 -15.42 -9.04
N VAL A 85 9.11 -14.63 -9.92
CA VAL A 85 9.72 -13.42 -10.52
C VAL A 85 9.37 -12.13 -9.79
N TRP A 86 8.59 -12.23 -8.70
CA TRP A 86 8.10 -11.07 -7.97
C TRP A 86 9.09 -10.64 -6.90
N ASP A 87 9.51 -9.38 -6.96
CA ASP A 87 10.25 -8.72 -5.89
C ASP A 87 9.27 -8.20 -4.82
N LYS A 88 9.75 -8.09 -3.57
CA LYS A 88 9.11 -7.28 -2.53
C LYS A 88 9.24 -5.80 -2.92
N GLY A 89 8.38 -5.34 -3.82
CA GLY A 89 8.41 -3.98 -4.35
C GLY A 89 7.91 -2.97 -3.32
N HIS A 90 8.75 -2.00 -2.94
CA HIS A 90 8.32 -0.89 -2.11
C HIS A 90 7.38 0.03 -2.89
N MET A 91 6.29 0.48 -2.26
CA MET A 91 5.48 1.58 -2.79
C MET A 91 6.08 2.92 -2.32
N ALA A 92 6.18 3.20 -1.03
CA ALA A 92 7.00 4.30 -0.49
C ALA A 92 8.46 3.82 -0.39
N PRO A 93 9.39 4.39 -1.19
CA PRO A 93 10.74 3.85 -1.35
C PRO A 93 11.62 4.06 -0.13
N ALA A 94 12.31 3.03 0.32
CA ALA A 94 13.20 3.09 1.49
C ALA A 94 14.26 4.21 1.39
N ALA A 95 14.75 4.50 0.18
CA ALA A 95 15.76 5.53 -0.06
C ALA A 95 15.27 6.98 0.18
N ALA A 96 13.95 7.20 0.24
CA ALA A 96 13.37 8.51 0.56
C ALA A 96 13.16 8.73 2.08
N PHE A 97 13.42 7.72 2.93
CA PHE A 97 13.13 7.74 4.37
C PHE A 97 14.33 7.28 5.21
N THR A 98 15.51 7.79 4.87
CA THR A 98 16.79 7.43 5.51
C THR A 98 17.22 8.40 6.60
N ASP A 99 16.38 9.37 6.97
CA ASP A 99 16.61 10.40 7.98
C ASP A 99 16.60 9.85 9.41
N THR A 100 15.74 8.85 9.67
CA THR A 100 15.69 8.11 10.93
C THR A 100 15.64 6.60 10.70
N LYS A 101 16.16 5.83 11.67
CA LYS A 101 16.09 4.36 11.61
C LYS A 101 14.66 3.84 11.67
N GLU A 102 13.78 4.56 12.37
CA GLU A 102 12.36 4.23 12.50
C GLU A 102 11.63 4.41 11.18
N ASN A 103 11.77 5.58 10.53
CA ASN A 103 11.17 5.85 9.24
C ASN A 103 11.63 4.82 8.20
N LEU A 104 12.95 4.58 8.12
CA LEU A 104 13.51 3.57 7.24
C LEU A 104 12.91 2.17 7.53
N LYS A 105 12.83 1.75 8.79
CA LYS A 105 12.22 0.46 9.17
C LYS A 105 10.74 0.39 8.78
N THR A 106 9.99 1.49 8.93
CA THR A 106 8.56 1.55 8.60
C THR A 106 8.31 1.27 7.12
N THR A 107 9.23 1.65 6.21
CA THR A 107 9.10 1.32 4.79
C THR A 107 9.11 -0.19 4.51
N PHE A 108 9.68 -1.01 5.39
CA PHE A 108 9.73 -2.48 5.25
C PHE A 108 8.50 -3.20 5.82
N SER A 109 7.38 -2.51 6.04
CA SER A 109 6.10 -3.16 6.31
C SER A 109 5.51 -3.78 5.05
N TYR A 110 4.92 -4.99 5.14
CA TYR A 110 4.16 -5.56 4.01
C TYR A 110 2.93 -4.71 3.62
N LEU A 111 2.48 -3.76 4.45
CA LEU A 111 1.50 -2.74 4.04
C LEU A 111 2.01 -1.85 2.90
N ASN A 112 3.31 -1.72 2.78
CA ASN A 112 4.01 -0.89 1.79
C ASN A 112 4.67 -1.74 0.69
N CYS A 113 4.28 -3.00 0.57
CA CYS A 113 4.89 -3.98 -0.31
C CYS A 113 3.91 -4.45 -1.37
N SER A 114 4.37 -4.64 -2.60
CA SER A 114 3.60 -5.25 -3.68
C SER A 114 4.39 -6.33 -4.40
N LEU A 115 3.67 -7.31 -4.98
CA LEU A 115 4.20 -8.30 -5.91
C LEU A 115 4.59 -7.60 -7.22
N GLN A 116 5.79 -7.05 -7.25
CA GLN A 116 6.29 -6.24 -8.37
C GLN A 116 7.28 -7.03 -9.21
N PHE A 117 7.11 -7.00 -10.53
CA PHE A 117 8.02 -7.69 -11.44
C PHE A 117 9.45 -7.20 -11.24
N ASP A 118 10.40 -8.11 -11.10
CA ASP A 118 11.79 -7.83 -10.68
C ASP A 118 12.50 -6.81 -11.59
N LYS A 119 12.33 -6.92 -12.91
CA LYS A 119 12.93 -5.97 -13.87
C LYS A 119 12.27 -4.60 -13.84
N LEU A 120 10.97 -4.51 -13.53
CA LEU A 120 10.32 -3.24 -13.31
C LEU A 120 10.86 -2.59 -12.02
N ASN A 121 10.81 -3.31 -10.91
CA ASN A 121 11.27 -2.84 -9.61
C ASN A 121 12.72 -2.34 -9.63
N ARG A 122 13.61 -3.12 -10.25
CA ARG A 122 15.05 -2.83 -10.31
C ARG A 122 15.44 -1.88 -11.45
N GLY A 123 14.54 -1.60 -12.39
CA GLY A 123 14.72 -0.75 -13.57
C GLY A 123 13.97 0.57 -13.49
N ALA A 124 13.02 0.79 -14.40
CA ALA A 124 12.30 2.05 -14.60
C ALA A 124 11.62 2.58 -13.34
N TRP A 125 11.11 1.71 -12.47
CA TRP A 125 10.51 2.12 -11.20
C TRP A 125 11.53 2.77 -10.27
N ARG A 126 12.68 2.11 -10.04
CA ARG A 126 13.78 2.64 -9.22
C ARG A 126 14.37 3.94 -9.79
N GLU A 127 14.40 4.07 -11.12
CA GLU A 127 14.89 5.28 -11.79
C GLU A 127 13.95 6.47 -11.53
N LEU A 128 12.62 6.26 -11.62
CA LEU A 128 11.64 7.29 -11.27
C LEU A 128 11.72 7.66 -9.77
N GLU A 129 11.89 6.69 -8.88
CA GLU A 129 12.11 6.97 -7.45
C GLU A 129 13.38 7.81 -7.19
N ALA A 130 14.42 7.62 -7.98
CA ALA A 130 15.61 8.48 -7.92
C ALA A 130 15.28 9.89 -8.39
N GLN A 131 14.51 10.03 -9.45
CA GLN A 131 14.05 11.32 -9.97
C GLN A 131 13.11 12.04 -8.99
N GLU A 132 12.23 11.33 -8.29
CA GLU A 132 11.39 11.90 -7.21
C GLU A 132 12.25 12.60 -6.14
N ARG A 133 13.35 11.98 -5.74
CA ARG A 133 14.28 12.60 -4.77
C ARG A 133 15.00 13.83 -5.34
N GLU A 134 15.35 13.83 -6.63
CA GLU A 134 15.92 15.01 -7.29
C GLU A 134 14.87 16.14 -7.42
N TRP A 135 13.62 15.83 -7.73
CA TRP A 135 12.54 16.82 -7.72
C TRP A 135 12.31 17.40 -6.32
N ALA A 136 12.30 16.56 -5.28
CA ALA A 136 12.17 17.05 -3.91
C ALA A 136 13.33 17.98 -3.49
N LYS A 137 14.54 17.73 -3.96
CA LYS A 137 15.68 18.64 -3.74
C LYS A 137 15.49 19.98 -4.47
N ARG A 138 14.97 19.94 -5.70
CA ARG A 138 14.85 21.11 -6.57
C ARG A 138 13.63 21.96 -6.23
N TYR A 139 12.50 21.36 -5.96
CA TYR A 139 11.20 22.02 -5.86
C TYR A 139 10.64 22.06 -4.43
N GLY A 140 11.24 21.33 -3.49
CA GLY A 140 10.70 21.10 -2.16
C GLY A 140 9.93 19.79 -2.07
N THR A 141 9.16 19.64 -0.98
CA THR A 141 8.38 18.43 -0.73
C THR A 141 7.39 18.14 -1.86
N ILE A 142 7.45 16.93 -2.40
CA ILE A 142 6.47 16.43 -3.38
C ILE A 142 5.58 15.37 -2.74
N GLN A 143 4.33 15.31 -3.19
CA GLN A 143 3.36 14.30 -2.77
C GLN A 143 3.29 13.21 -3.84
N VAL A 144 3.36 11.96 -3.42
CA VAL A 144 3.25 10.82 -4.32
C VAL A 144 2.10 9.92 -3.89
N ARG A 145 1.25 9.57 -4.84
CA ARG A 145 0.20 8.55 -4.67
C ARG A 145 0.39 7.45 -5.69
N ILE A 146 0.42 6.21 -5.21
CA ILE A 146 0.45 5.01 -6.03
C ILE A 146 -0.87 4.27 -5.86
N VAL A 147 -1.49 3.88 -6.97
CA VAL A 147 -2.71 3.06 -6.99
C VAL A 147 -2.39 1.79 -7.75
N LEU A 148 -2.65 0.64 -7.14
CA LEU A 148 -2.46 -0.65 -7.79
C LEU A 148 -3.65 -0.94 -8.71
N ASN A 149 -3.37 -1.42 -9.91
CA ASN A 149 -4.38 -1.79 -10.90
C ASN A 149 -4.56 -3.30 -10.91
N PHE A 150 -5.79 -3.75 -10.66
CA PHE A 150 -6.18 -5.15 -10.77
C PHE A 150 -7.27 -5.28 -11.81
N GLU A 151 -6.99 -5.97 -12.92
CA GLU A 151 -7.95 -6.24 -13.98
C GLU A 151 -8.62 -7.59 -13.75
N PRO A 152 -9.82 -7.82 -14.30
CA PRO A 152 -10.44 -9.13 -14.24
C PRO A 152 -9.53 -10.22 -14.81
N GLY A 153 -9.33 -11.30 -14.04
CA GLY A 153 -8.45 -12.40 -14.43
C GLY A 153 -6.95 -12.17 -14.14
N HIS A 154 -6.59 -11.17 -13.32
CA HIS A 154 -5.22 -11.02 -12.85
C HIS A 154 -4.71 -12.30 -12.15
N GLU A 155 -3.41 -12.50 -12.14
CA GLU A 155 -2.76 -13.66 -11.52
C GLU A 155 -2.99 -13.69 -10.00
N VAL A 156 -3.27 -14.89 -9.48
CA VAL A 156 -3.30 -15.16 -8.04
C VAL A 156 -2.29 -16.25 -7.75
N LEU A 157 -1.39 -15.99 -6.83
CA LEU A 157 -0.38 -16.96 -6.42
C LEU A 157 -1.01 -18.12 -5.64
N PRO A 158 -0.41 -19.31 -5.68
CA PRO A 158 -0.87 -20.45 -4.86
C PRO A 158 -0.88 -20.14 -3.36
N THR A 159 -0.11 -19.17 -2.90
CA THR A 159 -0.02 -18.67 -1.52
C THR A 159 -1.17 -17.73 -1.13
N GLY A 160 -1.91 -17.20 -2.09
CA GLY A 160 -3.04 -16.27 -1.87
C GLY A 160 -2.81 -14.86 -2.38
N GLY A 161 -1.57 -14.41 -2.50
CA GLY A 161 -1.24 -13.07 -2.95
C GLY A 161 -1.69 -12.79 -4.39
N HIS A 162 -2.39 -11.67 -4.60
CA HIS A 162 -2.86 -11.23 -5.92
C HIS A 162 -1.80 -10.33 -6.58
N VAL A 163 -1.50 -10.60 -7.85
CA VAL A 163 -0.51 -9.84 -8.62
C VAL A 163 -1.21 -8.69 -9.35
N PRO A 164 -0.84 -7.42 -9.09
CA PRO A 164 -1.40 -6.30 -9.83
C PRO A 164 -0.95 -6.31 -11.31
N ASN A 165 -1.82 -5.90 -12.22
CA ASN A 165 -1.50 -5.74 -13.64
C ASN A 165 -0.58 -4.55 -13.91
N GLY A 166 -0.55 -3.58 -12.98
CA GLY A 166 0.27 -2.38 -13.10
C GLY A 166 0.04 -1.38 -11.97
N TYR A 167 0.68 -0.24 -12.11
CA TYR A 167 0.71 0.81 -11.11
C TYR A 167 0.46 2.17 -11.75
N TRP A 168 -0.54 2.89 -11.24
CA TRP A 168 -0.70 4.31 -11.48
C TRP A 168 0.11 5.06 -10.44
N LYS A 169 0.98 5.98 -10.87
CA LYS A 169 1.77 6.81 -9.97
C LYS A 169 1.51 8.28 -10.27
N TYR A 170 1.04 9.00 -9.28
CA TYR A 170 0.68 10.41 -9.35
C TYR A 170 1.65 11.21 -8.48
N ILE A 171 2.31 12.19 -9.05
CA ILE A 171 3.25 13.07 -8.38
C ILE A 171 2.67 14.47 -8.41
N THR A 172 2.56 15.11 -7.24
CA THR A 172 2.07 16.49 -7.11
C THR A 172 3.18 17.34 -6.54
N PHE A 173 3.53 18.39 -7.27
CA PHE A 173 4.53 19.38 -6.90
C PHE A 173 3.96 20.47 -5.99
N PRO A 174 4.81 21.23 -5.24
CA PRO A 174 4.35 22.28 -4.34
C PRO A 174 3.52 23.39 -4.99
N ASN A 175 3.72 23.64 -6.28
CA ASN A 175 2.97 24.62 -7.06
C ASN A 175 1.62 24.11 -7.58
N GLY A 176 1.29 22.83 -7.28
CA GLY A 176 0.07 22.18 -7.73
C GLY A 176 0.16 21.47 -9.07
N ASP A 177 1.26 21.59 -9.80
CA ASP A 177 1.50 20.82 -11.02
C ASP A 177 1.56 19.32 -10.72
N LYS A 178 1.23 18.51 -11.72
CA LYS A 178 1.20 17.05 -11.58
C LYS A 178 1.87 16.35 -12.74
N GLU A 179 2.61 15.29 -12.41
CA GLU A 179 3.05 14.29 -13.36
C GLU A 179 2.40 12.94 -13.02
N CYS A 180 1.97 12.22 -14.03
CA CYS A 180 1.23 10.97 -13.88
C CYS A 180 1.84 9.90 -14.76
N PHE A 181 2.02 8.71 -14.22
CA PHE A 181 2.64 7.58 -14.90
C PHE A 181 1.76 6.33 -14.76
N TYR A 182 1.84 5.46 -15.77
CA TYR A 182 1.33 4.10 -15.67
C TYR A 182 2.41 3.10 -16.05
N PHE A 183 2.75 2.21 -15.14
CA PHE A 183 3.71 1.14 -15.35
C PHE A 183 2.98 -0.21 -15.38
N PRO A 184 2.94 -0.92 -16.53
CA PRO A 184 2.57 -2.32 -16.54
C PRO A 184 3.51 -3.12 -15.62
N ASN A 185 2.99 -4.09 -14.88
CA ASN A 185 3.78 -4.94 -13.98
C ASN A 185 4.50 -6.05 -14.76
N SER A 186 5.40 -5.65 -15.64
CA SER A 186 6.15 -6.52 -16.56
C SER A 186 7.54 -5.95 -16.86
N THR A 187 8.28 -6.60 -17.73
CA THR A 187 9.59 -6.09 -18.18
C THR A 187 9.43 -4.71 -18.84
N PRO A 188 10.12 -3.66 -18.33
CA PRO A 188 10.13 -2.36 -18.98
C PRO A 188 10.75 -2.43 -20.37
N THR A 189 10.13 -1.78 -21.34
CA THR A 189 10.59 -1.71 -22.73
C THR A 189 11.11 -0.34 -23.15
N LYS A 190 11.02 0.65 -22.24
CA LYS A 190 11.36 2.05 -22.50
C LYS A 190 11.85 2.73 -21.21
N HIS A 191 12.40 3.94 -21.35
CA HIS A 191 12.83 4.76 -20.24
C HIS A 191 11.64 5.13 -19.33
N TRP A 192 11.87 5.36 -18.02
CA TRP A 192 10.79 5.65 -17.07
C TRP A 192 9.91 6.84 -17.49
N SER A 193 10.50 7.90 -18.08
CA SER A 193 9.76 9.09 -18.51
C SER A 193 8.77 8.83 -19.65
N GLU A 194 8.97 7.79 -20.42
CA GLU A 194 8.06 7.42 -21.52
C GLU A 194 6.80 6.66 -21.05
N TYR A 195 6.70 6.37 -19.74
CA TYR A 195 5.49 5.83 -19.10
C TYR A 195 4.56 6.96 -18.61
N GLU A 196 4.94 8.22 -18.86
CA GLU A 196 4.08 9.36 -18.56
C GLU A 196 2.77 9.28 -19.35
N ILE A 197 1.69 9.65 -18.66
CA ILE A 197 0.33 9.71 -19.20
C ILE A 197 -0.31 11.05 -18.85
N GLN A 198 -1.38 11.40 -19.55
CA GLN A 198 -2.16 12.56 -19.17
C GLN A 198 -2.83 12.34 -17.81
N CYS A 199 -2.60 13.25 -16.86
CA CYS A 199 -3.27 13.22 -15.58
C CYS A 199 -4.78 13.41 -15.78
N GLN A 200 -5.56 12.39 -15.42
CA GLN A 200 -7.02 12.50 -15.46
C GLN A 200 -7.47 13.44 -14.33
N VAL A 201 -7.92 14.62 -14.67
CA VAL A 201 -8.65 15.50 -13.76
C VAL A 201 -10.04 14.91 -13.58
N LYS A 202 -10.32 14.21 -12.47
CA LYS A 202 -11.71 13.92 -12.12
C LYS A 202 -12.40 15.27 -11.92
N ARG A 203 -13.20 15.69 -12.92
CA ARG A 203 -14.15 16.78 -12.71
C ARG A 203 -15.11 16.32 -11.61
N ARG A 204 -15.12 17.03 -10.50
CA ARG A 204 -16.09 16.86 -9.40
C ARG A 204 -17.49 17.20 -9.88
#